data_a3dd16cf13437ddcd434ae3ca5176dbc
#
_entry.id   a3dd16cf13437ddcd434ae3ca5176dbc
#
_cell.length_a   1.000
_cell.length_b   1.000
_cell.length_c   1.000
_cell.angle_alpha   90.00
_cell.angle_beta   90.00
_cell.angle_gamma   90.00
#
_symmetry.space_group_name_H-M   'P 1'
#
loop_
_entity.id
_entity.type
_entity.pdbx_description
1 polymer ?
#
loop_
_entity_poly.entity_id
_entity_poly.type
_entity_poly.pdbx_seq_one_letter_code
_entity_poly.pdbx_strand_id
1 'polypeptide(L)'
;MQRRHLIQTAALSALALSMSLASAQDNKFKIGLILPMTGQSASTGRQIEAAARLYMAQNGDTVAGKKVELIVKDDTGLPDVTKRLAQELVVNDKVNVLAGFRLTP
;
A
#
# COMPACT_ATOMS: atom_id res chain seq x y z
N MET A 1 -50.06 8.60 9.28
CA MET A 1 -49.05 8.44 10.35
C MET A 1 -48.03 7.33 10.08
N GLN A 2 -48.39 6.28 9.40
CA GLN A 2 -47.45 5.16 9.10
C GLN A 2 -46.30 5.50 8.07
N ARG A 3 -46.49 6.48 7.22
CA ARG A 3 -45.47 6.87 6.20
C ARG A 3 -44.26 7.61 6.78
N ARG A 4 -44.38 8.27 7.93
CA ARG A 4 -43.28 9.01 8.58
C ARG A 4 -42.26 8.09 9.25
N HIS A 5 -42.66 6.94 9.75
CA HIS A 5 -41.77 5.99 10.39
C HIS A 5 -40.94 5.17 9.40
N LEU A 6 -41.45 4.92 8.19
CA LEU A 6 -40.73 4.23 7.13
C LEU A 6 -39.58 5.06 6.55
N ILE A 7 -39.73 6.40 6.50
CA ILE A 7 -38.67 7.31 5.99
C ILE A 7 -37.53 7.43 7.01
N GLN A 8 -37.82 7.41 8.32
CA GLN A 8 -36.79 7.47 9.36
C GLN A 8 -35.97 6.19 9.48
N THR A 9 -36.55 5.04 9.25
CA THR A 9 -35.82 3.75 9.24
C THR A 9 -34.92 3.59 8.02
N ALA A 10 -35.33 4.11 6.86
CA ALA A 10 -34.50 4.08 5.66
C ALA A 10 -33.27 5.01 5.75
N ALA A 11 -33.39 6.18 6.40
CA ALA A 11 -32.30 7.11 6.61
C ALA A 11 -31.23 6.57 7.58
N LEU A 12 -31.62 5.86 8.63
CA LEU A 12 -30.70 5.23 9.58
C LEU A 12 -29.93 4.07 8.97
N SER A 13 -30.54 3.28 8.09
CA SER A 13 -29.85 2.18 7.37
C SER A 13 -28.83 2.67 6.35
N ALA A 14 -29.10 3.80 5.70
CA ALA A 14 -28.14 4.40 4.74
C ALA A 14 -26.90 4.97 5.44
N LEU A 15 -27.02 5.53 6.64
CA LEU A 15 -25.88 6.00 7.45
C LEU A 15 -24.98 4.85 7.95
N ALA A 16 -25.57 3.73 8.33
CA ALA A 16 -24.84 2.56 8.80
C ALA A 16 -23.99 1.91 7.68
N LEU A 17 -24.49 1.91 6.43
CA LEU A 17 -23.74 1.40 5.29
C LEU A 17 -22.56 2.31 4.91
N SER A 18 -22.68 3.63 5.05
CA SER A 18 -21.59 4.56 4.74
C SER A 18 -20.44 4.49 5.74
N MET A 19 -20.70 4.18 7.00
CA MET A 19 -19.66 3.97 8.01
C MET A 19 -18.88 2.67 7.80
N SER A 20 -19.50 1.61 7.30
CA SER A 20 -18.80 0.35 7.04
C SER A 20 -17.85 0.41 5.83
N LEU A 21 -18.10 1.26 4.84
CA LEU A 21 -17.21 1.49 3.71
C LEU A 21 -15.97 2.33 4.08
N ALA A 22 -16.08 3.27 5.01
CA ALA A 22 -14.96 4.09 5.47
C ALA A 22 -13.95 3.27 6.30
N SER A 23 -14.40 2.31 7.11
CA SER A 23 -13.52 1.45 7.91
C SER A 23 -12.81 0.37 7.08
N ALA A 24 -13.31 -0.01 5.90
CA ALA A 24 -12.67 -0.98 5.02
C ALA A 24 -11.42 -0.43 4.31
N GLN A 25 -11.24 0.90 4.20
CA GLN A 25 -10.08 1.54 3.58
C GLN A 25 -8.86 1.63 4.52
N ASP A 26 -9.05 1.57 5.84
CA ASP A 26 -8.00 1.67 6.84
C ASP A 26 -7.33 0.33 7.18
N ASN A 27 -7.74 -0.78 6.54
CA ASN A 27 -7.25 -2.13 6.84
C ASN A 27 -6.01 -2.53 6.04
N LYS A 28 -5.40 -1.62 5.30
CA LYS A 28 -4.19 -1.86 4.52
C LYS A 28 -3.02 -1.08 5.09
N PHE A 29 -1.88 -1.75 5.19
CA PHE A 29 -0.60 -1.13 5.48
C PHE A 29 0.27 -1.21 4.22
N LYS A 30 0.54 -0.08 3.60
CA LYS A 30 1.27 0.00 2.33
C LYS A 30 2.74 0.26 2.56
N ILE A 31 3.59 -0.60 1.99
CA ILE A 31 5.04 -0.44 1.96
C ILE A 31 5.45 -0.09 0.53
N GLY A 32 6.02 1.09 0.35
CA GLY A 32 6.64 1.50 -0.91
C GLY A 32 8.09 1.04 -0.95
N LEU A 33 8.41 0.10 -1.83
CA LEU A 33 9.74 -0.48 -1.97
C LEU A 33 10.39 -0.01 -3.28
N ILE A 34 11.43 0.81 -3.18
CA ILE A 34 12.18 1.34 -4.32
C ILE A 34 13.47 0.55 -4.49
N LEU A 35 13.61 -0.11 -5.63
CA LEU A 35 14.72 -0.99 -5.93
C LEU A 35 15.18 -0.82 -7.39
N PRO A 36 16.45 -1.08 -7.69
CA PRO A 36 16.90 -1.18 -9.08
C PRO A 36 16.45 -2.53 -9.67
N MET A 37 15.37 -2.52 -10.43
CA MET A 37 14.82 -3.73 -11.07
C MET A 37 15.30 -3.90 -12.50
N THR A 38 15.89 -2.87 -13.09
CA THR A 38 16.53 -2.87 -14.39
C THR A 38 17.95 -2.26 -14.30
N GLY A 39 18.76 -2.45 -15.34
CA GLY A 39 20.13 -1.93 -15.35
C GLY A 39 21.14 -2.84 -14.62
N GLN A 40 22.28 -2.27 -14.28
CA GLN A 40 23.45 -2.99 -13.76
C GLN A 40 23.19 -3.71 -12.41
N SER A 41 22.32 -3.16 -11.58
CA SER A 41 22.00 -3.70 -10.26
C SER A 41 20.68 -4.48 -10.23
N ALA A 42 20.10 -4.83 -11.35
CA ALA A 42 18.81 -5.49 -11.47
C ALA A 42 18.73 -6.83 -10.71
N SER A 43 19.81 -7.60 -10.71
CA SER A 43 19.84 -8.89 -9.99
C SER A 43 19.65 -8.71 -8.49
N THR A 44 20.25 -7.69 -7.91
CA THR A 44 20.09 -7.39 -6.49
C THR A 44 18.67 -6.93 -6.15
N GLY A 45 18.09 -6.04 -6.97
CA GLY A 45 16.70 -5.61 -6.79
C GLY A 45 15.71 -6.76 -6.82
N ARG A 46 15.86 -7.66 -7.80
CA ARG A 46 15.01 -8.86 -7.90
C ARG A 46 15.15 -9.81 -6.72
N GLN A 47 16.38 -9.99 -6.20
CA GLN A 47 16.61 -10.82 -5.02
C GLN A 47 15.93 -10.25 -3.78
N ILE A 48 15.99 -8.93 -3.57
CA ILE A 48 15.33 -8.26 -2.44
C ILE A 48 13.82 -8.40 -2.56
N GLU A 49 13.25 -8.14 -3.73
CA GLU A 49 11.81 -8.32 -3.95
C GLU A 49 11.37 -9.76 -3.71
N ALA A 50 12.11 -10.74 -4.27
CA ALA A 50 11.80 -12.15 -4.09
C ALA A 50 11.85 -12.56 -2.61
N ALA A 51 12.83 -12.09 -1.86
CA ALA A 51 12.95 -12.36 -0.43
C ALA A 51 11.78 -11.77 0.37
N ALA A 52 11.37 -10.53 0.06
CA ALA A 52 10.23 -9.90 0.71
C ALA A 52 8.93 -10.65 0.44
N ARG A 53 8.68 -11.02 -0.80
CA ARG A 53 7.48 -11.79 -1.18
C ARG A 53 7.49 -13.20 -0.60
N LEU A 54 8.65 -13.86 -0.55
CA LEU A 54 8.80 -15.16 0.08
C LEU A 54 8.47 -15.10 1.58
N TYR A 55 8.97 -14.10 2.27
CA TYR A 55 8.66 -13.90 3.69
C TYR A 55 7.15 -13.74 3.91
N MET A 56 6.48 -12.94 3.09
CA MET A 56 5.03 -12.75 3.14
C MET A 56 4.27 -14.04 2.84
N ALA A 57 4.75 -14.85 1.89
CA ALA A 57 4.15 -16.14 1.56
C ALA A 57 4.27 -17.15 2.72
N GLN A 58 5.39 -17.16 3.42
CA GLN A 58 5.64 -18.10 4.53
C GLN A 58 5.01 -17.66 5.85
N ASN A 59 4.94 -16.37 6.12
CA ASN A 59 4.50 -15.81 7.40
C ASN A 59 3.13 -15.12 7.32
N GLY A 60 2.55 -15.04 6.14
CA GLY A 60 1.31 -14.32 5.89
C GLY A 60 1.54 -12.83 5.60
N ASP A 61 0.51 -12.20 5.10
CA ASP A 61 0.50 -10.79 4.69
C ASP A 61 -0.33 -9.89 5.63
N THR A 62 -0.75 -10.43 6.77
CA THR A 62 -1.56 -9.69 7.74
C THR A 62 -0.79 -9.51 9.05
N VAL A 63 -0.64 -8.27 9.48
CA VAL A 63 0.04 -7.89 10.73
C VAL A 63 -0.87 -6.96 11.53
N ALA A 64 -1.13 -7.30 12.77
CA ALA A 64 -1.98 -6.52 13.69
C ALA A 64 -3.36 -6.18 13.07
N GLY A 65 -3.96 -7.13 12.35
CA GLY A 65 -5.27 -6.97 11.70
C GLY A 65 -5.24 -6.18 10.39
N LYS A 66 -4.07 -5.71 9.94
CA LYS A 66 -3.90 -4.97 8.68
C LYS A 66 -3.23 -5.82 7.62
N LYS A 67 -3.77 -5.79 6.42
CA LYS A 67 -3.16 -6.44 5.27
C LYS A 67 -2.00 -5.60 4.76
N VAL A 68 -0.82 -6.20 4.67
CA VAL A 68 0.38 -5.57 4.11
C VAL A 68 0.32 -5.63 2.59
N GLU A 69 0.44 -4.48 1.95
CA GLU A 69 0.54 -4.33 0.50
C GLU A 69 1.93 -3.82 0.14
N LEU A 70 2.64 -4.57 -0.68
CA LEU A 70 3.97 -4.22 -1.15
C LEU A 70 3.87 -3.59 -2.54
N ILE A 71 4.26 -2.31 -2.66
CA ILE A 71 4.30 -1.58 -3.92
C ILE A 71 5.76 -1.41 -4.33
N VAL A 72 6.18 -2.12 -5.37
CA VAL A 72 7.56 -2.09 -5.86
C VAL A 72 7.68 -1.12 -7.02
N LYS A 73 8.66 -0.23 -6.95
CA LYS A 73 9.01 0.71 -8.03
C LYS A 73 10.46 0.53 -8.43
N ASP A 74 10.71 0.59 -9.73
CA ASP A 74 12.05 0.48 -10.32
C ASP A 74 12.69 1.86 -10.45
N ASP A 75 13.78 2.11 -9.74
CA ASP A 75 14.55 3.36 -9.86
C ASP A 75 15.65 3.30 -10.94
N THR A 76 15.79 2.19 -11.64
CA THR A 76 16.82 1.97 -12.66
C THR A 76 18.27 2.21 -12.19
N GLY A 77 18.45 2.34 -10.87
CA GLY A 77 19.74 2.67 -10.26
C GLY A 77 20.14 4.15 -10.36
N LEU A 78 19.18 5.05 -10.63
CA LEU A 78 19.40 6.48 -10.77
C LEU A 78 18.83 7.26 -9.58
N PRO A 79 19.63 8.09 -8.86
CA PRO A 79 19.18 8.84 -7.69
C PRO A 79 18.01 9.79 -7.96
N ASP A 80 17.98 10.46 -9.10
CA ASP A 80 16.89 11.37 -9.47
C ASP A 80 15.56 10.63 -9.68
N VAL A 81 15.62 9.42 -10.24
CA VAL A 81 14.47 8.56 -10.40
C VAL A 81 13.98 8.08 -9.03
N THR A 82 14.90 7.68 -8.15
CA THR A 82 14.56 7.28 -6.76
C THR A 82 13.81 8.39 -6.03
N LYS A 83 14.29 9.63 -6.11
CA LYS A 83 13.64 10.78 -5.47
C LYS A 83 12.22 11.02 -6.00
N ARG A 84 12.05 10.99 -7.32
CA ARG A 84 10.73 11.16 -7.96
C ARG A 84 9.76 10.06 -7.55
N LEU A 85 10.21 8.80 -7.54
CA LEU A 85 9.39 7.66 -7.14
C LEU A 85 9.01 7.70 -5.65
N ALA A 86 9.91 8.13 -4.78
CA ALA A 86 9.61 8.33 -3.36
C ALA A 86 8.49 9.34 -3.18
N GLN A 87 8.55 10.47 -3.90
CA GLN A 87 7.50 11.48 -3.87
C GLN A 87 6.16 10.93 -4.41
N GLU A 88 6.18 10.19 -5.50
CA GLU A 88 4.99 9.55 -6.08
C GLU A 88 4.34 8.56 -5.09
N LEU A 89 5.13 7.70 -4.45
CA LEU A 89 4.66 6.75 -3.47
C LEU A 89 4.00 7.42 -2.26
N VAL A 90 4.55 8.54 -1.80
CA VAL A 90 3.99 9.28 -0.66
C VAL A 90 2.71 10.03 -1.05
N VAL A 91 2.73 10.75 -2.17
CA VAL A 91 1.64 11.65 -2.57
C VAL A 91 0.50 10.92 -3.25
N ASN A 92 0.81 10.03 -4.20
CA ASN A 92 -0.21 9.36 -5.03
C ASN A 92 -0.65 8.01 -4.43
N ASP A 93 0.31 7.16 -4.09
CA ASP A 93 0.03 5.82 -3.55
C ASP A 93 -0.27 5.82 -2.05
N LYS A 94 0.08 6.89 -1.36
CA LYS A 94 -0.16 7.10 0.07
C LYS A 94 0.37 5.96 0.93
N VAL A 95 1.64 5.58 0.69
CA VAL A 95 2.29 4.53 1.46
C VAL A 95 2.50 4.94 2.92
N ASN A 96 2.48 3.96 3.80
CA ASN A 96 2.73 4.16 5.23
C ASN A 96 4.22 4.23 5.55
N VAL A 97 5.04 3.53 4.76
CA VAL A 97 6.50 3.51 4.93
C VAL A 97 7.19 3.36 3.58
N LEU A 98 8.34 3.99 3.45
CA LEU A 98 9.26 3.81 2.32
C LEU A 98 10.41 2.89 2.75
N ALA A 99 10.80 1.98 1.87
CA ALA A 99 11.91 1.07 2.06
C ALA A 99 12.70 0.86 0.76
N GLY A 100 13.87 0.28 0.86
CA GLY A 100 14.77 0.05 -0.25
C GLY A 100 15.96 1.01 -0.22
N PHE A 101 16.07 1.90 -1.21
CA PHE A 101 17.14 2.90 -1.30
C PHE A 101 18.54 2.26 -1.28
N ARG A 102 18.71 1.24 -2.11
CA ARG A 102 19.90 0.41 -2.11
C ARG A 102 21.19 1.18 -2.45
N LEU A 103 21.05 2.19 -3.30
CA LEU A 103 22.19 2.98 -3.73
C LEU A 103 22.29 4.25 -2.89
N THR A 104 23.40 4.37 -2.15
CA THR A 104 23.78 5.61 -1.49
C THR A 104 24.52 6.48 -2.51
N PRO A 105 24.19 7.77 -2.63
CA PRO A 105 24.95 8.67 -3.52
C PRO A 105 26.36 8.87 -3.03
#